data_9213d63a64d6d650430f0c9319478933
#
_entry.id   9213d63a64d6d650430f0c9319478933
#
_cell.length_a   1.000
_cell.length_b   1.000
_cell.length_c   1.000
_cell.angle_alpha   90.00
_cell.angle_beta   90.00
_cell.angle_gamma   90.00
#
_symmetry.space_group_name_H-M   'P 1'
#
loop_
_entity.id
_entity.type
_entity.pdbx_description
1 polymer ?
#
loop_
_entity_poly.entity_id
_entity_poly.type
_entity_poly.pdbx_seq_one_letter_code
_entity_poly.pdbx_strand_id
1 'polypeptide(L)'
;MDSEGGKKPRPRRWLRRLGVVVLVLVVLMGGVKVADVALTAKERADHPAPGQLVDVDGHKMHVHTTGQGDTSIVLLPGLAVPAPDLDFEPLVRELSGWATVTVVEPFGYGWSDVTDSSMLPRDIARDVHTALHAAGVKGPYVLMGHSISGLTSQAFADQYPDEVAGYVGLDPTIPHAKFFDSQAGPAFPRFYLWVFRPMVQAGWMRIITAFSGADPSFMFGASSADGYSKENLEQQRMLTNWMMLSANVDRQATVLGEAIAQTRDLRFDEKLPVLVYTAAQTRDAAYTDAEIAEYVGSGSCRRSVIVDASHFVHHTEYKRISEGTRALMAECRR
;
A
#
# COMPACT_ATOMS: atom_id res chain seq x y z
N MET A 1 43.63 8.35 -67.69
CA MET A 1 42.77 9.31 -66.91
C MET A 1 41.50 8.51 -66.58
N ASP A 2 41.57 7.85 -65.41
CA ASP A 2 40.48 6.97 -64.96
C ASP A 2 39.57 7.81 -64.08
N SER A 3 38.30 7.95 -64.50
CA SER A 3 37.28 8.65 -63.73
C SER A 3 36.72 7.71 -62.65
N GLU A 4 37.12 7.94 -61.40
CA GLU A 4 36.49 7.29 -60.20
C GLU A 4 35.04 7.75 -60.08
N GLY A 5 34.15 6.85 -60.46
CA GLY A 5 32.71 6.99 -60.21
C GLY A 5 32.37 6.83 -58.72
N GLY A 6 32.24 7.95 -58.00
CA GLY A 6 31.83 7.97 -56.59
C GLY A 6 30.45 7.33 -56.40
N LYS A 7 30.41 6.16 -55.76
CA LYS A 7 29.16 5.50 -55.33
C LYS A 7 28.40 6.38 -54.33
N LYS A 8 27.30 7.01 -54.76
CA LYS A 8 26.39 7.72 -53.88
C LYS A 8 25.89 6.78 -52.78
N PRO A 9 25.93 7.18 -51.49
CA PRO A 9 25.49 6.30 -50.41
C PRO A 9 24.01 5.97 -50.60
N ARG A 10 23.69 4.68 -50.62
CA ARG A 10 22.30 4.19 -50.69
C ARG A 10 21.56 4.69 -49.45
N PRO A 11 20.41 5.39 -49.58
CA PRO A 11 19.65 5.85 -48.44
C PRO A 11 19.31 4.62 -47.57
N ARG A 12 19.62 4.71 -46.30
CA ARG A 12 19.35 3.65 -45.31
C ARG A 12 17.84 3.51 -45.13
N ARG A 13 17.15 2.83 -46.07
CA ARG A 13 15.67 2.62 -46.07
C ARG A 13 15.18 1.98 -44.78
N TRP A 14 16.01 1.16 -44.14
CA TRP A 14 15.72 0.56 -42.86
C TRP A 14 15.62 1.60 -41.73
N LEU A 15 16.45 2.66 -41.70
CA LEU A 15 16.36 3.74 -40.74
C LEU A 15 15.04 4.53 -40.87
N ARG A 16 14.58 4.77 -42.12
CA ARG A 16 13.25 5.40 -42.32
C ARG A 16 12.13 4.48 -41.86
N ARG A 17 12.20 3.17 -42.11
CA ARG A 17 11.21 2.20 -41.63
C ARG A 17 11.21 2.13 -40.11
N LEU A 18 12.40 2.11 -39.48
CA LEU A 18 12.55 2.14 -38.03
C LEU A 18 11.95 3.45 -37.46
N GLY A 19 12.25 4.60 -38.06
CA GLY A 19 11.67 5.89 -37.65
C GLY A 19 10.15 5.91 -37.75
N VAL A 20 9.55 5.34 -38.79
CA VAL A 20 8.09 5.22 -38.91
C VAL A 20 7.52 4.29 -37.83
N VAL A 21 8.15 3.13 -37.57
CA VAL A 21 7.70 2.22 -36.50
C VAL A 21 7.76 2.91 -35.14
N VAL A 22 8.88 3.59 -34.84
CA VAL A 22 9.00 4.35 -33.57
C VAL A 22 7.94 5.43 -33.48
N LEU A 23 7.70 6.20 -34.55
CA LEU A 23 6.65 7.23 -34.57
C LEU A 23 5.26 6.64 -34.32
N VAL A 24 4.94 5.53 -34.97
CA VAL A 24 3.66 4.83 -34.79
C VAL A 24 3.51 4.37 -33.31
N LEU A 25 4.57 3.77 -32.74
CA LEU A 25 4.55 3.37 -31.32
C LEU A 25 4.35 4.57 -30.38
N VAL A 26 5.03 5.69 -30.63
CA VAL A 26 4.87 6.92 -29.82
C VAL A 26 3.43 7.47 -29.93
N VAL A 27 2.86 7.49 -31.14
CA VAL A 27 1.47 7.93 -31.35
C VAL A 27 0.49 7.01 -30.66
N LEU A 28 0.68 5.68 -30.73
CA LEU A 28 -0.16 4.70 -30.05
C LEU A 28 -0.06 4.86 -28.52
N MET A 29 1.16 4.97 -28.00
CA MET A 29 1.36 5.21 -26.55
C MET A 29 0.71 6.52 -26.08
N GLY A 30 0.86 7.60 -26.86
CA GLY A 30 0.20 8.87 -26.58
C GLY A 30 -1.33 8.74 -26.58
N GLY A 31 -1.89 8.01 -27.56
CA GLY A 31 -3.33 7.73 -27.64
C GLY A 31 -3.84 6.94 -26.43
N VAL A 32 -3.11 5.90 -26.02
CA VAL A 32 -3.43 5.12 -24.80
C VAL A 32 -3.43 6.01 -23.57
N LYS A 33 -2.41 6.86 -23.41
CA LYS A 33 -2.33 7.78 -22.24
C LYS A 33 -3.46 8.80 -22.22
N VAL A 34 -3.82 9.37 -23.36
CA VAL A 34 -4.96 10.32 -23.45
C VAL A 34 -6.27 9.62 -23.07
N ALA A 35 -6.49 8.40 -23.58
CA ALA A 35 -7.67 7.60 -23.24
C ALA A 35 -7.68 7.25 -21.73
N ASP A 36 -6.54 6.84 -21.17
CA ASP A 36 -6.40 6.54 -19.74
C ASP A 36 -6.76 7.75 -18.86
N VAL A 37 -6.23 8.94 -19.18
CA VAL A 37 -6.54 10.18 -18.44
C VAL A 37 -8.04 10.52 -18.53
N ALA A 38 -8.64 10.42 -19.72
CA ALA A 38 -10.06 10.73 -19.93
C ALA A 38 -10.96 9.73 -19.19
N LEU A 39 -10.63 8.43 -19.25
CA LEU A 39 -11.36 7.38 -18.54
C LEU A 39 -11.23 7.53 -17.04
N THR A 40 -10.02 7.77 -16.53
CA THR A 40 -9.79 8.01 -15.10
C THR A 40 -10.56 9.23 -14.59
N ALA A 41 -10.58 10.33 -15.36
CA ALA A 41 -11.37 11.51 -14.99
C ALA A 41 -12.88 11.20 -14.91
N LYS A 42 -13.40 10.42 -15.88
CA LYS A 42 -14.79 9.98 -15.86
C LYS A 42 -15.08 9.06 -14.67
N GLU A 43 -14.25 8.05 -14.45
CA GLU A 43 -14.38 7.09 -13.34
C GLU A 43 -14.35 7.79 -11.99
N ARG A 44 -13.45 8.78 -11.79
CA ARG A 44 -13.40 9.59 -10.56
C ARG A 44 -14.66 10.44 -10.36
N ALA A 45 -15.27 10.91 -11.43
CA ALA A 45 -16.54 11.65 -11.35
C ALA A 45 -17.72 10.73 -11.02
N ASP A 46 -17.74 9.53 -11.59
CA ASP A 46 -18.82 8.55 -11.39
C ASP A 46 -18.68 7.82 -10.02
N HIS A 47 -17.47 7.71 -9.49
CA HIS A 47 -17.14 7.02 -8.23
C HIS A 47 -16.32 7.95 -7.30
N PRO A 48 -16.99 8.95 -6.69
CA PRO A 48 -16.33 9.85 -5.74
C PRO A 48 -15.83 9.08 -4.53
N ALA A 49 -14.81 9.64 -3.86
CA ALA A 49 -14.26 9.06 -2.65
C ALA A 49 -15.35 8.84 -1.59
N PRO A 50 -15.51 7.65 -1.01
CA PRO A 50 -16.28 7.48 0.21
C PRO A 50 -15.57 8.21 1.36
N GLY A 51 -16.30 8.69 2.37
CA GLY A 51 -15.67 9.40 3.50
C GLY A 51 -15.23 10.83 3.18
N GLN A 52 -14.02 11.22 3.57
CA GLN A 52 -13.52 12.59 3.51
C GLN A 52 -12.21 12.70 2.75
N LEU A 53 -12.06 13.77 1.97
CA LEU A 53 -10.79 14.22 1.41
C LEU A 53 -10.31 15.44 2.21
N VAL A 54 -9.43 15.19 3.19
CA VAL A 54 -8.91 16.21 4.09
C VAL A 54 -7.66 16.88 3.52
N ASP A 55 -7.38 18.10 3.97
CA ASP A 55 -6.16 18.81 3.57
C ASP A 55 -4.98 18.39 4.45
N VAL A 56 -3.89 18.00 3.79
CA VAL A 56 -2.60 17.70 4.41
C VAL A 56 -1.54 18.42 3.60
N ASP A 57 -1.00 19.50 4.13
CA ASP A 57 0.02 20.34 3.50
C ASP A 57 -0.37 20.81 2.07
N GLY A 58 -1.65 21.16 1.87
CA GLY A 58 -2.19 21.67 0.60
C GLY A 58 -2.58 20.59 -0.41
N HIS A 59 -2.52 19.32 -0.03
CA HIS A 59 -2.94 18.16 -0.83
C HIS A 59 -4.07 17.40 -0.15
N LYS A 60 -4.86 16.65 -0.94
CA LYS A 60 -5.98 15.88 -0.42
C LYS A 60 -5.56 14.46 -0.06
N MET A 61 -5.83 14.09 1.20
CA MET A 61 -5.68 12.72 1.69
C MET A 61 -7.03 12.13 2.03
N HIS A 62 -7.28 10.91 1.59
CA HIS A 62 -8.53 10.20 1.83
C HIS A 62 -8.53 9.55 3.21
N VAL A 63 -9.62 9.79 3.95
CA VAL A 63 -9.89 9.24 5.27
C VAL A 63 -11.32 8.76 5.31
N HIS A 64 -11.54 7.46 5.54
CA HIS A 64 -12.87 6.89 5.64
C HIS A 64 -13.10 6.27 7.01
N THR A 65 -14.07 6.77 7.75
CA THR A 65 -14.40 6.31 9.10
C THR A 65 -15.76 5.65 9.12
N THR A 66 -15.83 4.46 9.72
CA THR A 66 -17.05 3.66 9.90
C THR A 66 -17.16 3.14 11.33
N GLY A 67 -18.37 2.75 11.74
CA GLY A 67 -18.61 2.28 13.11
C GLY A 67 -18.73 3.41 14.15
N GLN A 68 -19.10 3.04 15.39
CA GLN A 68 -19.38 3.99 16.47
C GLN A 68 -18.98 3.40 17.85
N GLY A 69 -17.85 2.70 17.93
CA GLY A 69 -17.33 2.18 19.19
C GLY A 69 -16.35 3.11 19.87
N ASP A 70 -16.10 2.91 21.17
CA ASP A 70 -15.16 3.71 21.97
C ASP A 70 -13.68 3.45 21.63
N THR A 71 -13.38 2.33 20.96
CA THR A 71 -12.03 2.02 20.50
C THR A 71 -11.85 2.61 19.11
N SER A 72 -10.85 3.47 18.94
CA SER A 72 -10.50 4.08 17.65
C SER A 72 -9.40 3.26 16.97
N ILE A 73 -9.71 2.62 15.85
CA ILE A 73 -8.77 1.79 15.08
C ILE A 73 -8.40 2.51 13.79
N VAL A 74 -7.12 2.61 13.51
CA VAL A 74 -6.58 3.20 12.28
C VAL A 74 -5.90 2.13 11.44
N LEU A 75 -6.44 1.87 10.25
CA LEU A 75 -5.93 0.90 9.27
C LEU A 75 -5.00 1.59 8.28
N LEU A 76 -3.81 0.99 8.09
CA LEU A 76 -2.78 1.48 7.18
C LEU A 76 -2.36 0.38 6.19
N PRO A 77 -2.28 0.69 4.88
CA PRO A 77 -2.11 -0.30 3.82
C PRO A 77 -0.70 -0.86 3.68
N GLY A 78 -0.59 -2.02 3.04
CA GLY A 78 0.66 -2.55 2.50
C GLY A 78 1.16 -1.79 1.28
N LEU A 79 2.43 -2.05 0.89
CA LEU A 79 3.02 -1.47 -0.31
C LEU A 79 2.24 -1.86 -1.56
N ALA A 80 2.00 -0.88 -2.42
CA ALA A 80 1.36 -1.03 -3.73
C ALA A 80 -0.10 -1.52 -3.72
N VAL A 81 -0.79 -1.51 -2.58
CA VAL A 81 -2.23 -1.74 -2.51
C VAL A 81 -2.97 -0.56 -3.15
N PRO A 82 -3.61 -0.71 -4.34
CA PRO A 82 -4.12 0.45 -5.08
C PRO A 82 -5.36 1.09 -4.45
N ALA A 83 -6.10 0.35 -3.64
CA ALA A 83 -7.38 0.75 -3.06
C ALA A 83 -7.50 0.28 -1.61
N PRO A 84 -6.78 0.90 -0.66
CA PRO A 84 -6.75 0.46 0.73
C PRO A 84 -8.11 0.37 1.41
N ASP A 85 -8.98 1.35 1.20
CA ASP A 85 -10.33 1.36 1.79
C ASP A 85 -11.16 0.14 1.35
N LEU A 86 -11.01 -0.25 0.09
CA LEU A 86 -11.70 -1.41 -0.47
C LEU A 86 -11.01 -2.74 -0.08
N ASP A 87 -9.68 -2.73 0.04
CA ASP A 87 -8.88 -3.90 0.42
C ASP A 87 -9.19 -4.37 1.84
N PHE A 88 -9.49 -3.45 2.73
CA PHE A 88 -9.85 -3.77 4.11
C PHE A 88 -11.35 -4.04 4.34
N GLU A 89 -12.23 -4.04 3.30
CA GLU A 89 -13.69 -4.13 3.48
C GLU A 89 -14.15 -5.25 4.44
N PRO A 90 -13.74 -6.52 4.31
CA PRO A 90 -14.19 -7.57 5.22
C PRO A 90 -13.77 -7.33 6.67
N LEU A 91 -12.54 -6.85 6.87
CA LEU A 91 -12.03 -6.53 8.20
C LEU A 91 -12.73 -5.30 8.81
N VAL A 92 -12.92 -4.24 8.01
CA VAL A 92 -13.65 -3.04 8.44
C VAL A 92 -15.06 -3.40 8.88
N ARG A 93 -15.77 -4.25 8.12
CA ARG A 93 -17.11 -4.71 8.46
C ARG A 93 -17.18 -5.41 9.82
N GLU A 94 -16.21 -6.27 10.14
CA GLU A 94 -16.15 -6.96 11.43
C GLU A 94 -15.78 -6.02 12.58
N LEU A 95 -14.80 -5.18 12.38
CA LEU A 95 -14.31 -4.23 13.39
C LEU A 95 -15.36 -3.15 13.69
N SER A 96 -16.06 -2.61 12.69
CA SER A 96 -17.05 -1.53 12.84
C SER A 96 -18.27 -1.94 13.66
N GLY A 97 -18.46 -3.23 13.87
CA GLY A 97 -19.51 -3.76 14.79
C GLY A 97 -19.26 -3.41 16.27
N TRP A 98 -18.04 -2.99 16.66
CA TRP A 98 -17.70 -2.72 18.05
C TRP A 98 -16.70 -1.56 18.23
N ALA A 99 -16.08 -1.05 17.18
CA ALA A 99 -15.07 0.00 17.19
C ALA A 99 -15.44 1.12 16.20
N THR A 100 -14.83 2.28 16.37
CA THR A 100 -14.71 3.30 15.32
C THR A 100 -13.48 2.94 14.49
N VAL A 101 -13.66 2.68 13.20
CA VAL A 101 -12.62 2.19 12.28
C VAL A 101 -12.36 3.23 11.22
N THR A 102 -11.13 3.65 11.10
CA THR A 102 -10.69 4.64 10.12
C THR A 102 -9.64 4.03 9.21
N VAL A 103 -9.91 3.98 7.92
CA VAL A 103 -8.91 3.68 6.90
C VAL A 103 -8.31 4.99 6.43
N VAL A 104 -6.99 5.09 6.47
CA VAL A 104 -6.24 6.23 5.90
C VAL A 104 -5.49 5.74 4.66
N GLU A 105 -5.70 6.41 3.55
CA GLU A 105 -4.99 6.18 2.30
C GLU A 105 -3.85 7.19 2.18
N PRO A 106 -2.59 6.79 2.39
CA PRO A 106 -1.45 7.71 2.22
C PRO A 106 -1.40 8.32 0.83
N PHE A 107 -0.61 9.36 0.62
CA PHE A 107 -0.43 9.96 -0.69
C PHE A 107 -0.02 8.91 -1.75
N GLY A 108 -0.69 8.97 -2.90
CA GLY A 108 -0.50 8.02 -3.99
C GLY A 108 -1.25 6.71 -3.86
N TYR A 109 -2.14 6.57 -2.87
CA TYR A 109 -3.02 5.43 -2.67
C TYR A 109 -4.49 5.83 -2.83
N GLY A 110 -5.31 4.93 -3.35
CA GLY A 110 -6.76 5.09 -3.42
C GLY A 110 -7.22 6.41 -4.05
N TRP A 111 -7.98 7.16 -3.30
CA TRP A 111 -8.50 8.47 -3.71
C TRP A 111 -7.59 9.65 -3.32
N SER A 112 -6.49 9.40 -2.60
CA SER A 112 -5.54 10.45 -2.20
C SER A 112 -4.77 11.02 -3.39
N ASP A 113 -4.30 12.27 -3.23
CA ASP A 113 -3.47 12.93 -4.24
C ASP A 113 -2.12 12.20 -4.41
N VAL A 114 -1.55 12.35 -5.59
CA VAL A 114 -0.15 11.99 -5.87
C VAL A 114 0.71 13.23 -5.64
N THR A 115 1.74 13.10 -4.80
CA THR A 115 2.56 14.22 -4.32
C THR A 115 4.05 13.93 -4.42
N ASP A 116 4.87 14.90 -4.00
CA ASP A 116 6.32 14.75 -3.88
C ASP A 116 6.78 14.30 -2.49
N SER A 117 5.86 13.81 -1.62
CA SER A 117 6.20 13.27 -0.30
C SER A 117 7.32 12.22 -0.40
N SER A 118 8.23 12.22 0.57
CA SER A 118 9.39 11.32 0.61
C SER A 118 9.02 9.85 0.68
N MET A 119 7.84 9.55 1.22
CA MET A 119 7.32 8.21 1.51
C MET A 119 8.18 7.42 2.52
N LEU A 120 8.99 8.10 3.33
CA LEU A 120 9.66 7.51 4.48
C LEU A 120 8.68 7.33 5.65
N PRO A 121 8.86 6.32 6.52
CA PRO A 121 7.90 5.99 7.58
C PRO A 121 7.54 7.17 8.50
N ARG A 122 8.51 8.02 8.86
CA ARG A 122 8.28 9.20 9.71
C ARG A 122 7.45 10.27 9.02
N ASP A 123 7.64 10.45 7.72
CA ASP A 123 6.87 11.44 6.94
C ASP A 123 5.45 10.93 6.71
N ILE A 124 5.27 9.64 6.35
CA ILE A 124 3.94 9.04 6.24
C ILE A 124 3.20 9.12 7.59
N ALA A 125 3.88 8.83 8.71
CA ALA A 125 3.29 8.91 10.05
C ALA A 125 2.80 10.34 10.38
N ARG A 126 3.59 11.37 10.05
CA ARG A 126 3.20 12.78 10.21
C ARG A 126 2.00 13.13 9.32
N ASP A 127 2.00 12.71 8.08
CA ASP A 127 0.93 13.00 7.11
C ASP A 127 -0.37 12.32 7.55
N VAL A 128 -0.30 11.06 8.01
CA VAL A 128 -1.43 10.31 8.60
C VAL A 128 -1.95 10.99 9.86
N HIS A 129 -1.07 11.41 10.77
CA HIS A 129 -1.44 12.15 11.98
C HIS A 129 -2.21 13.43 11.61
N THR A 130 -1.68 14.22 10.68
CA THR A 130 -2.33 15.44 10.19
C THR A 130 -3.70 15.13 9.61
N ALA A 131 -3.81 14.06 8.80
CA ALA A 131 -5.08 13.65 8.19
C ALA A 131 -6.13 13.23 9.22
N LEU A 132 -5.73 12.46 10.24
CA LEU A 132 -6.64 12.03 11.33
C LEU A 132 -7.20 13.23 12.09
N HIS A 133 -6.35 14.19 12.44
CA HIS A 133 -6.77 15.42 13.12
C HIS A 133 -7.67 16.28 12.22
N ALA A 134 -7.33 16.45 10.95
CA ALA A 134 -8.15 17.20 9.98
C ALA A 134 -9.52 16.55 9.73
N ALA A 135 -9.60 15.21 9.79
CA ALA A 135 -10.85 14.46 9.70
C ALA A 135 -11.66 14.46 11.00
N GLY A 136 -11.11 14.97 12.11
CA GLY A 136 -11.76 14.97 13.44
C GLY A 136 -11.80 13.60 14.10
N VAL A 137 -10.94 12.67 13.69
CA VAL A 137 -10.83 11.33 14.30
C VAL A 137 -10.17 11.46 15.66
N LYS A 138 -10.81 10.90 16.67
CA LYS A 138 -10.34 11.02 18.05
C LYS A 138 -9.48 9.84 18.45
N GLY A 139 -8.28 10.14 19.00
CA GLY A 139 -7.43 9.16 19.65
C GLY A 139 -7.80 8.91 21.13
N PRO A 140 -7.01 8.09 21.86
CA PRO A 140 -5.82 7.43 21.34
C PRO A 140 -6.17 6.25 20.41
N TYR A 141 -5.28 6.00 19.41
CA TYR A 141 -5.53 5.08 18.31
C TYR A 141 -4.96 3.69 18.57
N VAL A 142 -5.68 2.66 18.17
CA VAL A 142 -5.09 1.33 17.90
C VAL A 142 -4.63 1.34 16.44
N LEU A 143 -3.33 1.42 16.23
CA LEU A 143 -2.76 1.36 14.88
C LEU A 143 -2.80 -0.07 14.36
N MET A 144 -3.33 -0.27 13.16
CA MET A 144 -3.41 -1.59 12.53
C MET A 144 -2.73 -1.51 11.17
N GLY A 145 -1.49 -1.99 11.10
CA GLY A 145 -0.62 -1.84 9.92
C GLY A 145 -0.40 -3.15 9.17
N HIS A 146 -0.69 -3.14 7.86
CA HIS A 146 -0.37 -4.25 6.97
C HIS A 146 1.04 -4.08 6.37
N SER A 147 1.83 -5.16 6.40
CA SER A 147 3.10 -5.22 5.67
C SER A 147 4.03 -4.04 6.00
N ILE A 148 4.42 -3.23 5.00
CA ILE A 148 5.30 -2.05 5.15
C ILE A 148 4.77 -1.02 6.15
N SER A 149 3.46 -0.97 6.37
CA SER A 149 2.87 -0.06 7.37
C SER A 149 3.18 -0.44 8.82
N GLY A 150 3.79 -1.60 9.05
CA GLY A 150 4.45 -1.89 10.32
C GLY A 150 5.53 -0.86 10.67
N LEU A 151 6.32 -0.43 9.67
CA LEU A 151 7.34 0.61 9.83
C LEU A 151 6.71 1.97 10.12
N THR A 152 5.66 2.33 9.40
CA THR A 152 4.89 3.57 9.63
C THR A 152 4.26 3.59 11.01
N SER A 153 3.71 2.46 11.47
CA SER A 153 3.10 2.34 12.80
C SER A 153 4.14 2.50 13.93
N GLN A 154 5.34 1.95 13.77
CA GLN A 154 6.43 2.18 14.72
C GLN A 154 6.86 3.66 14.74
N ALA A 155 7.00 4.28 13.57
CA ALA A 155 7.35 5.69 13.46
C ALA A 155 6.26 6.60 14.04
N PHE A 156 4.98 6.25 13.87
CA PHE A 156 3.86 6.99 14.48
C PHE A 156 3.88 6.88 16.00
N ALA A 157 4.05 5.67 16.53
CA ALA A 157 4.12 5.45 17.98
C ALA A 157 5.33 6.15 18.64
N ASP A 158 6.45 6.26 17.93
CA ASP A 158 7.63 7.00 18.39
C ASP A 158 7.41 8.52 18.37
N GLN A 159 6.72 9.05 17.37
CA GLN A 159 6.47 10.49 17.23
C GLN A 159 5.30 10.99 18.10
N TYR A 160 4.28 10.15 18.30
CA TYR A 160 3.03 10.51 18.97
C TYR A 160 2.62 9.46 20.02
N PRO A 161 3.48 9.15 21.02
CA PRO A 161 3.27 8.05 21.95
C PRO A 161 2.00 8.19 22.78
N ASP A 162 1.58 9.41 23.11
CA ASP A 162 0.37 9.68 23.91
C ASP A 162 -0.92 9.48 23.09
N GLU A 163 -0.82 9.40 21.77
CA GLU A 163 -1.96 9.20 20.88
C GLU A 163 -2.14 7.74 20.44
N VAL A 164 -1.32 6.80 20.95
CA VAL A 164 -1.41 5.38 20.58
C VAL A 164 -1.86 4.54 21.79
N ALA A 165 -2.98 3.84 21.62
CA ALA A 165 -3.56 2.93 22.63
C ALA A 165 -3.11 1.47 22.42
N GLY A 166 -2.64 1.09 21.24
CA GLY A 166 -2.20 -0.26 20.91
C GLY A 166 -1.72 -0.39 19.48
N TYR A 167 -1.10 -1.51 19.18
CA TYR A 167 -0.68 -1.86 17.83
C TYR A 167 -1.13 -3.26 17.44
N VAL A 168 -1.66 -3.40 16.23
CA VAL A 168 -1.97 -4.70 15.62
C VAL A 168 -1.24 -4.81 14.29
N GLY A 169 -0.31 -5.74 14.20
CA GLY A 169 0.44 -6.02 12.96
C GLY A 169 -0.29 -7.06 12.11
N LEU A 170 -0.53 -6.75 10.84
CA LEU A 170 -1.08 -7.63 9.84
C LEU A 170 0.05 -8.07 8.89
N ASP A 171 0.73 -9.15 9.23
CA ASP A 171 1.94 -9.65 8.56
C ASP A 171 2.98 -8.52 8.33
N PRO A 172 3.38 -7.81 9.41
CA PRO A 172 4.12 -6.56 9.31
C PRO A 172 5.56 -6.78 8.85
N THR A 173 6.13 -5.77 8.20
CA THR A 173 7.58 -5.70 7.97
C THR A 173 8.30 -5.50 9.30
N ILE A 174 9.18 -6.45 9.66
CA ILE A 174 10.00 -6.44 10.89
C ILE A 174 11.38 -5.87 10.54
N PRO A 175 11.69 -4.59 10.87
CA PRO A 175 12.86 -3.90 10.33
C PRO A 175 14.19 -4.44 10.80
N HIS A 176 14.26 -5.09 11.97
CA HIS A 176 15.49 -5.69 12.50
C HIS A 176 15.70 -7.16 12.07
N ALA A 177 14.77 -7.75 11.31
CA ALA A 177 14.94 -9.11 10.82
C ALA A 177 16.14 -9.20 9.86
N LYS A 178 16.92 -10.28 10.00
CA LYS A 178 18.12 -10.55 9.19
C LYS A 178 17.85 -10.60 7.69
N PHE A 179 16.63 -10.95 7.31
CA PHE A 179 16.18 -10.90 5.94
C PHE A 179 16.49 -9.55 5.28
N PHE A 180 16.36 -8.46 6.02
CA PHE A 180 16.59 -7.11 5.51
C PHE A 180 18.06 -6.65 5.60
N ASP A 181 18.97 -7.39 6.22
CA ASP A 181 20.41 -7.06 6.25
C ASP A 181 21.02 -7.10 4.84
N SER A 182 20.49 -7.96 3.97
CA SER A 182 20.87 -8.08 2.55
C SER A 182 20.02 -7.22 1.60
N GLN A 183 18.94 -6.61 2.09
CA GLN A 183 17.94 -5.88 1.31
C GLN A 183 18.19 -4.36 1.35
N ALA A 184 19.42 -3.93 1.14
CA ALA A 184 19.75 -2.49 1.12
C ALA A 184 19.22 -1.73 -0.12
N GLY A 185 18.43 -2.39 -0.95
CA GLY A 185 17.91 -1.87 -2.21
C GLY A 185 16.40 -1.65 -2.24
N PRO A 186 15.86 -1.26 -3.39
CA PRO A 186 14.43 -1.07 -3.58
C PRO A 186 13.65 -2.39 -3.46
N ALA A 187 12.37 -2.30 -3.05
CA ALA A 187 11.47 -3.45 -2.92
C ALA A 187 11.30 -4.25 -4.22
N PHE A 188 11.44 -3.58 -5.36
CA PHE A 188 11.36 -4.20 -6.68
C PHE A 188 12.71 -4.14 -7.41
N PRO A 189 13.09 -5.16 -8.20
CA PRO A 189 14.30 -5.11 -9.01
C PRO A 189 14.31 -3.87 -9.91
N ARG A 190 15.45 -3.19 -10.02
CA ARG A 190 15.59 -1.97 -10.86
C ARG A 190 15.15 -2.18 -12.30
N PHE A 191 15.38 -3.38 -12.86
CA PHE A 191 14.92 -3.73 -14.19
C PHE A 191 13.39 -3.71 -14.29
N TYR A 192 12.69 -4.25 -13.28
CA TYR A 192 11.22 -4.21 -13.21
C TYR A 192 10.71 -2.77 -13.22
N LEU A 193 11.26 -1.91 -12.36
CA LEU A 193 10.89 -0.49 -12.31
C LEU A 193 11.19 0.22 -13.64
N TRP A 194 12.31 -0.11 -14.28
CA TRP A 194 12.70 0.51 -15.55
C TRP A 194 11.78 0.13 -16.72
N VAL A 195 11.28 -1.10 -16.79
CA VAL A 195 10.43 -1.61 -17.87
C VAL A 195 8.95 -1.39 -17.59
N PHE A 196 8.47 -1.82 -16.43
CA PHE A 196 7.04 -1.85 -16.12
C PHE A 196 6.47 -0.49 -15.72
N ARG A 197 7.24 0.30 -14.98
CA ARG A 197 6.80 1.63 -14.56
C ARG A 197 6.36 2.52 -15.72
N PRO A 198 7.14 2.73 -16.80
CA PRO A 198 6.69 3.54 -17.93
C PRO A 198 5.43 2.98 -18.61
N MET A 199 5.28 1.67 -18.67
CA MET A 199 4.09 1.03 -19.22
C MET A 199 2.85 1.33 -18.35
N VAL A 200 2.95 1.11 -17.04
CA VAL A 200 1.85 1.40 -16.10
C VAL A 200 1.47 2.89 -16.18
N GLN A 201 2.45 3.79 -16.11
CA GLN A 201 2.22 5.23 -16.20
C GLN A 201 1.68 5.70 -17.55
N ALA A 202 1.89 4.94 -18.61
CA ALA A 202 1.30 5.19 -19.93
C ALA A 202 -0.14 4.65 -20.07
N GLY A 203 -0.72 4.04 -19.02
CA GLY A 203 -2.10 3.52 -19.04
C GLY A 203 -2.24 2.09 -19.58
N TRP A 204 -1.13 1.36 -19.73
CA TRP A 204 -1.16 -0.02 -20.23
C TRP A 204 -1.87 -1.00 -19.29
N MET A 205 -1.99 -0.66 -18.00
CA MET A 205 -2.76 -1.50 -17.07
C MET A 205 -4.20 -1.72 -17.52
N ARG A 206 -4.86 -0.69 -18.06
CA ARG A 206 -6.22 -0.82 -18.63
C ARG A 206 -6.28 -1.82 -19.78
N ILE A 207 -5.26 -1.80 -20.62
CA ILE A 207 -5.18 -2.74 -21.75
C ILE A 207 -4.97 -4.16 -21.22
N ILE A 208 -4.03 -4.33 -20.29
CA ILE A 208 -3.74 -5.63 -19.69
C ILE A 208 -4.97 -6.18 -18.99
N THR A 209 -5.63 -5.39 -18.14
CA THR A 209 -6.84 -5.83 -17.43
C THR A 209 -8.02 -6.11 -18.36
N ALA A 210 -8.19 -5.33 -19.45
CA ALA A 210 -9.26 -5.51 -20.39
C ALA A 210 -9.09 -6.79 -21.27
N PHE A 211 -7.86 -7.15 -21.63
CA PHE A 211 -7.61 -8.28 -22.53
C PHE A 211 -7.21 -9.58 -21.83
N SER A 212 -6.62 -9.51 -20.64
CA SER A 212 -6.21 -10.71 -19.89
C SER A 212 -7.39 -11.41 -19.21
N GLY A 213 -8.51 -10.74 -19.03
CA GLY A 213 -9.56 -11.20 -18.11
C GLY A 213 -9.07 -11.38 -16.68
N ALA A 214 -7.78 -11.04 -16.43
CA ALA A 214 -7.20 -11.13 -15.11
C ALA A 214 -7.91 -10.13 -14.20
N ASP A 215 -8.54 -10.66 -13.20
CA ASP A 215 -9.03 -9.86 -12.10
C ASP A 215 -7.81 -9.25 -11.39
N PRO A 216 -7.74 -7.94 -11.19
CA PRO A 216 -6.67 -7.33 -10.37
C PRO A 216 -6.65 -7.87 -8.94
N SER A 217 -7.77 -8.38 -8.43
CA SER A 217 -7.81 -9.16 -7.20
C SER A 217 -6.87 -10.36 -7.21
N PHE A 218 -6.55 -10.91 -8.40
CA PHE A 218 -5.52 -11.94 -8.55
C PHE A 218 -4.14 -11.48 -8.06
N MET A 219 -3.81 -10.21 -8.19
CA MET A 219 -2.51 -9.68 -7.72
C MET A 219 -2.46 -9.52 -6.20
N PHE A 220 -3.60 -9.26 -5.56
CA PHE A 220 -3.71 -8.99 -4.14
C PHE A 220 -4.49 -10.08 -3.38
N GLY A 221 -5.00 -11.09 -4.06
CA GLY A 221 -5.65 -12.26 -3.47
C GLY A 221 -7.08 -12.02 -2.96
N ALA A 222 -7.66 -10.83 -3.17
CA ALA A 222 -9.03 -10.56 -2.76
C ALA A 222 -10.04 -11.30 -3.66
N SER A 223 -11.00 -11.99 -3.08
CA SER A 223 -12.02 -12.72 -3.81
C SER A 223 -13.41 -12.64 -3.15
N SER A 224 -14.45 -12.95 -3.91
CA SER A 224 -15.79 -13.04 -3.35
C SER A 224 -15.94 -14.17 -2.32
N ALA A 225 -15.08 -15.20 -2.36
CA ALA A 225 -15.00 -16.25 -1.36
C ALA A 225 -14.51 -15.74 0.00
N ASP A 226 -13.72 -14.67 -0.01
CA ASP A 226 -13.18 -14.02 1.20
C ASP A 226 -14.11 -12.94 1.76
N GLY A 227 -15.32 -12.81 1.21
CA GLY A 227 -16.34 -11.91 1.70
C GLY A 227 -16.38 -10.52 1.07
N TYR A 228 -15.63 -10.28 -0.02
CA TYR A 228 -15.72 -9.05 -0.81
C TYR A 228 -16.99 -9.03 -1.66
N SER A 229 -17.64 -7.86 -1.75
CA SER A 229 -18.75 -7.65 -2.65
C SER A 229 -18.27 -7.56 -4.12
N LYS A 230 -19.14 -7.87 -5.08
CA LYS A 230 -18.81 -7.69 -6.51
C LYS A 230 -18.52 -6.24 -6.84
N GLU A 231 -19.28 -5.33 -6.27
CA GLU A 231 -19.09 -3.90 -6.47
C GLU A 231 -17.71 -3.43 -5.96
N ASN A 232 -17.31 -3.91 -4.78
CA ASN A 232 -15.97 -3.65 -4.23
C ASN A 232 -14.87 -4.14 -5.19
N LEU A 233 -14.95 -5.38 -5.67
CA LEU A 233 -13.96 -5.96 -6.58
C LEU A 233 -13.90 -5.20 -7.92
N GLU A 234 -15.02 -4.71 -8.44
CA GLU A 234 -15.08 -3.86 -9.63
C GLU A 234 -14.41 -2.50 -9.39
N GLN A 235 -14.65 -1.89 -8.24
CA GLN A 235 -13.99 -0.64 -7.85
C GLN A 235 -12.49 -0.82 -7.59
N GLN A 236 -12.05 -1.91 -6.95
CA GLN A 236 -10.63 -2.23 -6.81
C GLN A 236 -9.93 -2.32 -8.16
N ARG A 237 -10.59 -2.93 -9.16
CA ARG A 237 -10.06 -3.00 -10.53
C ARG A 237 -9.90 -1.60 -11.14
N MET A 238 -10.87 -0.75 -10.93
CA MET A 238 -10.84 0.64 -11.41
C MET A 238 -9.68 1.41 -10.75
N LEU A 239 -9.54 1.35 -9.42
CA LEU A 239 -8.47 2.04 -8.70
C LEU A 239 -7.09 1.47 -9.03
N THR A 240 -6.98 0.19 -9.35
CA THR A 240 -5.74 -0.41 -9.86
C THR A 240 -5.25 0.30 -11.12
N ASN A 241 -6.17 0.69 -12.02
CA ASN A 241 -5.80 1.47 -13.20
C ASN A 241 -5.30 2.89 -12.86
N TRP A 242 -5.75 3.48 -11.77
CA TRP A 242 -5.38 4.84 -11.39
C TRP A 242 -4.07 4.90 -10.61
N MET A 243 -3.92 3.99 -9.64
CA MET A 243 -2.96 4.15 -8.53
C MET A 243 -1.85 3.10 -8.52
N MET A 244 -1.97 2.02 -9.30
CA MET A 244 -0.90 1.03 -9.35
C MET A 244 0.40 1.67 -9.84
N LEU A 245 1.46 1.53 -9.05
CA LEU A 245 2.75 2.18 -9.26
C LEU A 245 2.63 3.70 -9.48
N SER A 246 1.76 4.37 -8.72
CA SER A 246 1.77 5.83 -8.62
C SER A 246 3.18 6.33 -8.26
N ALA A 247 3.46 7.62 -8.46
CA ALA A 247 4.78 8.17 -8.16
C ALA A 247 5.16 8.00 -6.68
N ASN A 248 4.19 8.05 -5.76
CA ASN A 248 4.41 7.82 -4.34
C ASN A 248 4.70 6.34 -4.03
N VAL A 249 3.93 5.41 -4.61
CA VAL A 249 4.16 3.95 -4.45
C VAL A 249 5.53 3.55 -4.98
N ASP A 250 5.91 4.07 -6.16
CA ASP A 250 7.24 3.84 -6.74
C ASP A 250 8.36 4.40 -5.83
N ARG A 251 8.15 5.60 -5.27
CA ARG A 251 9.11 6.20 -4.34
C ARG A 251 9.20 5.37 -3.06
N GLN A 252 8.09 4.96 -2.46
CA GLN A 252 8.07 4.12 -1.27
C GLN A 252 8.81 2.80 -1.49
N ALA A 253 8.59 2.16 -2.64
CA ALA A 253 9.33 0.96 -3.02
C ALA A 253 10.84 1.22 -3.19
N THR A 254 11.21 2.39 -3.72
CA THR A 254 12.61 2.77 -3.96
C THR A 254 13.35 3.06 -2.65
N VAL A 255 12.70 3.70 -1.68
CA VAL A 255 13.32 4.07 -0.38
C VAL A 255 13.21 2.98 0.68
N LEU A 256 12.81 1.75 0.34
CA LEU A 256 12.60 0.68 1.33
C LEU A 256 13.82 0.45 2.23
N GLY A 257 15.03 0.42 1.68
CA GLY A 257 16.25 0.25 2.48
C GLY A 257 16.46 1.38 3.50
N GLU A 258 16.16 2.63 3.12
CA GLU A 258 16.20 3.78 4.03
C GLU A 258 15.08 3.71 5.08
N ALA A 259 13.88 3.30 4.67
CA ALA A 259 12.74 3.09 5.58
C ALA A 259 13.06 2.05 6.67
N ILE A 260 13.66 0.92 6.27
CA ILE A 260 14.15 -0.10 7.21
C ILE A 260 15.22 0.49 8.16
N ALA A 261 16.20 1.22 7.64
CA ALA A 261 17.25 1.84 8.45
C ALA A 261 16.66 2.85 9.45
N GLN A 262 15.68 3.65 9.03
CA GLN A 262 15.03 4.66 9.87
C GLN A 262 14.27 4.05 11.06
N THR A 263 13.77 2.82 10.92
CA THR A 263 12.89 2.17 11.90
C THR A 263 13.53 0.98 12.63
N ARG A 264 14.72 0.57 12.22
CA ARG A 264 15.40 -0.64 12.75
C ARG A 264 15.51 -0.68 14.27
N ASP A 265 15.81 0.46 14.88
CA ASP A 265 16.02 0.56 16.33
C ASP A 265 14.77 1.04 17.09
N LEU A 266 13.68 1.35 16.38
CA LEU A 266 12.42 1.72 17.03
C LEU A 266 11.80 0.50 17.69
N ARG A 267 11.21 0.73 18.86
CA ARG A 267 10.46 -0.28 19.61
C ARG A 267 9.16 0.35 20.11
N PHE A 268 8.11 -0.44 20.16
CA PHE A 268 6.88 -0.02 20.84
C PHE A 268 7.12 0.07 22.34
N ASP A 269 6.59 1.14 23.00
CA ASP A 269 6.65 1.30 24.45
C ASP A 269 6.24 0.00 25.15
N GLU A 270 6.97 -0.40 26.21
CA GLU A 270 6.77 -1.69 26.90
C GLU A 270 5.36 -1.90 27.43
N LYS A 271 4.67 -0.81 27.72
CA LYS A 271 3.32 -0.83 28.25
C LYS A 271 2.24 -0.86 27.15
N LEU A 272 2.62 -0.63 25.90
CA LEU A 272 1.68 -0.61 24.78
C LEU A 272 1.19 -2.03 24.46
N PRO A 273 -0.12 -2.28 24.39
CA PRO A 273 -0.67 -3.53 23.90
C PRO A 273 -0.23 -3.78 22.44
N VAL A 274 0.31 -4.98 22.17
CA VAL A 274 0.79 -5.37 20.83
C VAL A 274 0.26 -6.75 20.47
N LEU A 275 -0.35 -6.87 19.29
CA LEU A 275 -0.78 -8.13 18.72
C LEU A 275 -0.29 -8.23 17.28
N VAL A 276 0.44 -9.28 16.94
CA VAL A 276 0.98 -9.46 15.59
C VAL A 276 0.47 -10.77 15.01
N TYR A 277 -0.19 -10.68 13.86
CA TYR A 277 -0.53 -11.83 13.02
C TYR A 277 0.53 -11.96 11.94
N THR A 278 1.18 -13.10 11.86
CA THR A 278 2.20 -13.38 10.83
C THR A 278 1.76 -14.58 10.00
N ALA A 279 1.76 -14.44 8.69
CA ALA A 279 1.51 -15.55 7.78
C ALA A 279 2.62 -16.61 7.91
N ALA A 280 2.25 -17.88 7.97
CA ALA A 280 3.21 -18.97 8.12
C ALA A 280 4.26 -18.95 7.01
N GLN A 281 3.83 -18.70 5.77
CA GLN A 281 4.76 -18.59 4.63
C GLN A 281 5.73 -17.40 4.74
N THR A 282 5.31 -16.27 5.30
CA THR A 282 6.19 -15.10 5.52
C THR A 282 7.17 -15.39 6.63
N ARG A 283 6.71 -16.01 7.75
CA ARG A 283 7.58 -16.47 8.83
C ARG A 283 8.67 -17.39 8.29
N ASP A 284 8.29 -18.42 7.51
CA ASP A 284 9.24 -19.41 6.99
C ASP A 284 10.24 -18.84 5.97
N ALA A 285 9.83 -17.79 5.23
CA ALA A 285 10.65 -17.17 4.19
C ALA A 285 11.55 -16.03 4.71
N ALA A 286 11.12 -15.28 5.73
CA ALA A 286 11.73 -14.00 6.05
C ALA A 286 12.05 -13.80 7.55
N TYR A 287 11.41 -14.54 8.45
CA TYR A 287 11.54 -14.28 9.88
C TYR A 287 11.84 -15.55 10.68
N THR A 288 12.52 -15.37 11.80
CA THR A 288 12.61 -16.38 12.85
C THR A 288 11.59 -16.08 13.96
N ASP A 289 11.20 -17.11 14.72
CA ASP A 289 10.31 -16.92 15.88
C ASP A 289 10.93 -15.95 16.91
N ALA A 290 12.27 -15.92 17.03
CA ALA A 290 12.96 -14.99 17.91
C ALA A 290 12.84 -13.52 17.43
N GLU A 291 12.93 -13.27 16.14
CA GLU A 291 12.78 -11.92 15.57
C GLU A 291 11.33 -11.42 15.70
N ILE A 292 10.35 -12.32 15.51
CA ILE A 292 8.95 -11.98 15.76
C ILE A 292 8.72 -11.67 17.25
N ALA A 293 9.27 -12.49 18.15
CA ALA A 293 9.16 -12.29 19.59
C ALA A 293 9.84 -10.97 20.04
N GLU A 294 11.01 -10.63 19.47
CA GLU A 294 11.67 -9.35 19.71
C GLU A 294 10.83 -8.16 19.23
N TYR A 295 10.24 -8.25 18.04
CA TYR A 295 9.36 -7.21 17.49
C TYR A 295 8.13 -6.97 18.35
N VAL A 296 7.48 -8.05 18.80
CA VAL A 296 6.34 -7.99 19.69
C VAL A 296 6.73 -7.48 21.07
N GLY A 297 7.90 -7.88 21.56
CA GLY A 297 8.36 -7.60 22.93
C GLY A 297 7.69 -8.52 23.97
N SER A 298 8.04 -8.33 25.24
CA SER A 298 7.55 -9.13 26.37
C SER A 298 6.45 -8.41 27.15
N GLY A 299 5.51 -9.15 27.72
CA GLY A 299 4.44 -8.63 28.58
C GLY A 299 3.11 -9.35 28.43
N SER A 300 2.22 -9.21 29.38
CA SER A 300 0.89 -9.85 29.38
C SER A 300 -0.02 -9.35 28.25
N CYS A 301 0.22 -8.11 27.78
CA CYS A 301 -0.51 -7.46 26.69
C CYS A 301 0.24 -7.53 25.34
N ARG A 302 1.12 -8.51 25.16
CA ARG A 302 1.92 -8.68 23.96
C ARG A 302 1.83 -10.11 23.44
N ARG A 303 1.39 -10.25 22.19
CA ARG A 303 1.09 -11.55 21.59
C ARG A 303 1.48 -11.60 20.13
N SER A 304 1.97 -12.75 19.69
CA SER A 304 2.10 -13.11 18.27
C SER A 304 1.26 -14.31 17.94
N VAL A 305 0.71 -14.33 16.75
CA VAL A 305 -0.14 -15.43 16.23
C VAL A 305 0.34 -15.75 14.82
N ILE A 306 0.75 -17.00 14.61
CA ILE A 306 1.03 -17.50 13.26
C ILE A 306 -0.29 -17.98 12.67
N VAL A 307 -0.58 -17.56 11.44
CA VAL A 307 -1.81 -17.92 10.71
C VAL A 307 -1.48 -18.61 9.38
N ASP A 308 -2.32 -19.57 9.01
CA ASP A 308 -2.24 -20.25 7.72
C ASP A 308 -3.01 -19.42 6.67
N ALA A 309 -2.38 -18.33 6.24
CA ALA A 309 -2.95 -17.37 5.31
C ALA A 309 -1.88 -16.87 4.33
N SER A 310 -2.30 -16.19 3.29
CA SER A 310 -1.40 -15.42 2.42
C SER A 310 -0.80 -14.22 3.17
N HIS A 311 0.14 -13.50 2.54
CA HIS A 311 0.65 -12.22 3.07
C HIS A 311 -0.46 -11.21 3.43
N PHE A 312 -1.59 -11.26 2.73
CA PHE A 312 -2.79 -10.47 3.02
C PHE A 312 -3.66 -11.17 4.05
N VAL A 313 -3.15 -11.34 5.28
CA VAL A 313 -3.83 -12.09 6.35
C VAL A 313 -5.24 -11.57 6.65
N HIS A 314 -5.49 -10.28 6.40
CA HIS A 314 -6.80 -9.65 6.62
C HIS A 314 -7.87 -10.06 5.59
N HIS A 315 -7.50 -10.70 4.48
CA HIS A 315 -8.48 -11.20 3.51
C HIS A 315 -9.24 -12.42 4.04
N THR A 316 -8.56 -13.32 4.73
CA THR A 316 -9.14 -14.59 5.20
C THR A 316 -9.33 -14.66 6.71
N GLU A 317 -8.46 -14.00 7.49
CA GLU A 317 -8.44 -14.06 8.96
C GLU A 317 -9.17 -12.88 9.63
N TYR A 318 -9.93 -12.07 8.87
CA TYR A 318 -10.55 -10.83 9.36
C TYR A 318 -11.39 -10.99 10.63
N LYS A 319 -12.12 -12.11 10.80
CA LYS A 319 -12.88 -12.42 12.03
C LYS A 319 -11.96 -12.62 13.22
N ARG A 320 -10.94 -13.48 13.04
CA ARG A 320 -9.95 -13.78 14.07
C ARG A 320 -9.16 -12.55 14.49
N ILE A 321 -8.82 -11.68 13.53
CA ILE A 321 -8.15 -10.40 13.77
C ILE A 321 -9.07 -9.48 14.58
N SER A 322 -10.35 -9.36 14.21
CA SER A 322 -11.32 -8.54 14.93
C SER A 322 -11.52 -9.03 16.38
N GLU A 323 -11.75 -10.32 16.57
CA GLU A 323 -11.92 -10.96 17.89
C GLU A 323 -10.68 -10.79 18.78
N GLY A 324 -9.50 -11.07 18.23
CA GLY A 324 -8.22 -10.94 18.93
C GLY A 324 -7.91 -9.51 19.34
N THR A 325 -8.19 -8.54 18.44
CA THR A 325 -8.03 -7.11 18.74
C THR A 325 -8.98 -6.68 19.87
N ARG A 326 -10.26 -7.10 19.79
CA ARG A 326 -11.25 -6.77 20.83
C ARG A 326 -10.86 -7.36 22.19
N ALA A 327 -10.40 -8.60 22.21
CA ALA A 327 -9.94 -9.27 23.43
C ALA A 327 -8.73 -8.57 24.03
N LEU A 328 -7.70 -8.24 23.19
CA LEU A 328 -6.53 -7.51 23.65
C LEU A 328 -6.90 -6.16 24.28
N MET A 329 -7.75 -5.38 23.62
CA MET A 329 -8.14 -4.06 24.10
C MET A 329 -9.01 -4.15 25.35
N ALA A 330 -9.84 -5.19 25.50
CA ALA A 330 -10.64 -5.41 26.72
C ALA A 330 -9.77 -5.80 27.93
N GLU A 331 -8.76 -6.63 27.74
CA GLU A 331 -7.84 -7.09 28.79
C GLU A 331 -6.81 -6.04 29.21
N CYS A 332 -6.42 -5.16 28.27
CA CYS A 332 -5.29 -4.24 28.42
C CYS A 332 -5.69 -2.75 28.47
N ARG A 333 -6.99 -2.46 28.62
CA ARG A 333 -7.46 -1.07 28.89
C ARG A 333 -6.88 -0.60 30.22
N ARG A 334 -6.27 0.57 30.18
CA ARG A 334 -5.82 1.33 31.35
C ARG A 334 -6.89 2.29 31.81
#